data_f4a126dcd1c36a19fa85fcabb4aee0e4
#
_entry.id   f4a126dcd1c36a19fa85fcabb4aee0e4
#
_cell.length_a   1.000
_cell.length_b   1.000
_cell.length_c   1.000
_cell.angle_alpha   90.00
_cell.angle_beta   90.00
_cell.angle_gamma   90.00
#
_symmetry.space_group_name_H-M   'P 1'
#
loop_
_entity.id
_entity.type
_entity.pdbx_description
1 polymer ?
#
loop_
_entity_poly.entity_id
_entity_poly.type
_entity_poly.pdbx_seq_one_letter_code
_entity_poly.pdbx_strand_id
1 'polypeptide(L)'
;GSAMTNMILYEFAKNKEYTLKNLVNDYEKNLQDDMQGIIFSEYDDEYMKATYWLRKKKKEYKYNIDKRQFEEAEEEVINIAEFEIQMDKTKLIVFGNKQLAQRIITLIGIISKNAYTVSEYVIDINMLVNRICKDNNIELLKMKLVDITIDKGLLVNCNVNLLSQNNPTDIAHRYVGNIVVLSFKFKNIHTVVTIYKNGKIVLSKINDDDREELIRNIYRIVN
;
A
#
# COMPACT_ATOMS: atom_id res chain seq x y z
N GLY A 1 -17.96 9.94 1.53
CA GLY A 1 -16.57 10.32 1.69
C GLY A 1 -15.67 9.65 0.68
N SER A 2 -14.64 10.34 0.24
CA SER A 2 -13.67 9.77 -0.67
C SER A 2 -12.95 8.61 0.02
N ALA A 3 -13.11 7.41 -0.50
CA ALA A 3 -12.35 6.27 -0.03
C ALA A 3 -10.87 6.47 -0.39
N MET A 4 -9.99 6.50 0.62
CA MET A 4 -8.56 6.47 0.42
C MET A 4 -8.10 5.02 0.40
N THR A 5 -7.22 4.67 -0.52
CA THR A 5 -6.66 3.34 -0.64
C THR A 5 -5.21 3.35 -0.20
N ASN A 6 -4.88 2.51 0.77
CA ASN A 6 -3.49 2.27 1.14
C ASN A 6 -2.90 1.21 0.22
N MET A 7 -1.66 1.43 -0.18
CA MET A 7 -0.89 0.50 -1.00
C MET A 7 0.45 0.28 -0.31
N ILE A 8 0.78 -0.97 -0.03
CA ILE A 8 2.05 -1.32 0.61
C ILE A 8 2.83 -2.24 -0.31
N LEU A 9 4.10 -1.91 -0.51
CA LEU A 9 5.02 -2.68 -1.32
C LEU A 9 5.93 -3.53 -0.43
N TYR A 10 6.15 -4.78 -0.84
CA TYR A 10 7.08 -5.69 -0.20
C TYR A 10 8.01 -6.31 -1.24
N GLU A 11 9.24 -6.56 -0.85
CA GLU A 11 10.12 -7.46 -1.58
C GLU A 11 9.63 -8.89 -1.38
N PHE A 12 9.57 -9.65 -2.47
CA PHE A 12 9.01 -10.99 -2.47
C PHE A 12 9.91 -11.93 -3.28
N ALA A 13 10.77 -12.67 -2.60
CA ALA A 13 11.80 -13.49 -3.24
C ALA A 13 11.57 -14.98 -2.99
N LYS A 14 11.84 -15.79 -4.01
CA LYS A 14 11.81 -17.26 -3.87
C LYS A 14 12.99 -17.77 -3.05
N ASN A 15 12.71 -18.66 -2.11
CA ASN A 15 13.73 -19.41 -1.35
C ASN A 15 14.01 -20.78 -1.96
N LYS A 16 13.08 -21.32 -2.75
CA LYS A 16 13.16 -22.65 -3.35
C LYS A 16 12.36 -22.69 -4.65
N GLU A 17 12.50 -23.75 -5.42
CA GLU A 17 11.67 -23.95 -6.60
C GLU A 17 10.21 -24.14 -6.20
N TYR A 18 9.43 -23.10 -6.48
CA TYR A 18 8.02 -23.03 -6.12
C TYR A 18 7.34 -21.98 -6.99
N THR A 19 6.23 -22.35 -7.63
CA THR A 19 5.49 -21.45 -8.51
C THR A 19 4.24 -20.92 -7.83
N LEU A 20 3.68 -19.84 -8.36
CA LEU A 20 2.40 -19.34 -7.85
C LEU A 20 1.26 -20.33 -8.11
N LYS A 21 1.33 -21.15 -9.15
CA LYS A 21 0.39 -22.25 -9.34
C LYS A 21 0.49 -23.29 -8.23
N ASN A 22 1.71 -23.57 -7.76
CA ASN A 22 1.90 -24.44 -6.60
C ASN A 22 1.23 -23.85 -5.36
N LEU A 23 1.33 -22.53 -5.17
CA LEU A 23 0.69 -21.84 -4.05
C LEU A 23 -0.83 -22.03 -4.07
N VAL A 24 -1.46 -21.85 -5.23
CA VAL A 24 -2.91 -22.05 -5.40
C VAL A 24 -3.29 -23.50 -5.10
N ASN A 25 -2.55 -24.46 -5.66
CA ASN A 25 -2.81 -25.89 -5.43
C ASN A 25 -2.68 -26.27 -3.94
N ASP A 26 -1.64 -25.78 -3.28
CA ASP A 26 -1.43 -26.06 -1.87
C ASP A 26 -2.49 -25.41 -0.99
N TYR A 27 -2.95 -24.22 -1.34
CA TYR A 27 -4.07 -23.57 -0.68
C TYR A 27 -5.35 -24.41 -0.78
N GLU A 28 -5.71 -24.85 -1.97
CA GLU A 28 -6.92 -25.64 -2.20
C GLU A 28 -6.92 -26.99 -1.49
N LYS A 29 -5.75 -27.61 -1.36
CA LYS A 29 -5.61 -28.91 -0.72
C LYS A 29 -5.60 -28.86 0.81
N ASN A 30 -5.02 -27.80 1.38
CA ASN A 30 -4.62 -27.81 2.79
C ASN A 30 -5.37 -26.79 3.65
N LEU A 31 -6.09 -25.85 3.05
CA LEU A 31 -6.71 -24.80 3.82
C LEU A 31 -8.22 -24.89 3.82
N GLN A 32 -8.76 -25.25 4.99
CA GLN A 32 -10.18 -25.14 5.29
C GLN A 32 -10.32 -24.30 6.55
N ASP A 33 -10.40 -22.98 6.37
CA ASP A 33 -10.55 -22.02 7.47
C ASP A 33 -11.78 -21.18 7.21
N ASP A 34 -12.70 -21.15 8.17
CA ASP A 34 -13.94 -20.36 8.08
C ASP A 34 -13.70 -18.89 8.42
N MET A 35 -12.54 -18.54 8.98
CA MET A 35 -12.25 -17.21 9.47
C MET A 35 -11.45 -16.35 8.50
N GLN A 36 -10.72 -16.96 7.59
CA GLN A 36 -9.92 -16.27 6.60
C GLN A 36 -9.73 -17.11 5.35
N GLY A 37 -9.42 -16.44 4.25
CA GLY A 37 -9.16 -17.13 3.00
C GLY A 37 -8.69 -16.21 1.90
N ILE A 38 -8.38 -16.81 0.77
CA ILE A 38 -7.93 -16.13 -0.44
C ILE A 38 -8.83 -16.52 -1.61
N ILE A 39 -9.24 -15.53 -2.38
CA ILE A 39 -9.91 -15.72 -3.66
C ILE A 39 -8.90 -15.35 -4.75
N PHE A 40 -8.52 -16.33 -5.56
CA PHE A 40 -7.59 -16.12 -6.66
C PHE A 40 -8.36 -15.68 -7.89
N SER A 41 -8.18 -14.42 -8.31
CA SER A 41 -8.91 -13.85 -9.45
C SER A 41 -8.21 -14.15 -10.76
N GLU A 42 -6.87 -14.06 -10.77
CA GLU A 42 -6.06 -14.22 -11.96
C GLU A 42 -4.67 -14.68 -11.53
N TYR A 43 -4.13 -15.72 -12.15
CA TYR A 43 -2.78 -16.17 -11.83
C TYR A 43 -2.18 -17.04 -12.92
N ASP A 44 -0.87 -17.02 -12.99
CA ASP A 44 -0.03 -17.98 -13.70
C ASP A 44 1.19 -18.31 -12.81
N ASP A 45 2.26 -18.86 -13.36
CA ASP A 45 3.45 -19.21 -12.57
C ASP A 45 4.19 -17.98 -11.99
N GLU A 46 4.08 -16.83 -12.64
CA GLU A 46 4.87 -15.64 -12.35
C GLU A 46 4.05 -14.43 -11.88
N TYR A 47 2.73 -14.48 -12.01
CA TYR A 47 1.83 -13.40 -11.67
C TYR A 47 0.62 -13.89 -10.91
N MET A 48 0.16 -13.11 -9.95
CA MET A 48 -1.07 -13.39 -9.21
C MET A 48 -1.80 -12.10 -8.84
N LYS A 49 -3.11 -12.12 -9.01
CA LYS A 49 -4.04 -11.14 -8.48
C LYS A 49 -5.08 -11.87 -7.65
N ALA A 50 -5.22 -11.47 -6.39
CA ALA A 50 -6.06 -12.17 -5.45
C ALA A 50 -6.67 -11.21 -4.42
N THR A 51 -7.66 -11.71 -3.69
CA THR A 51 -8.31 -10.99 -2.60
C THR A 51 -8.24 -11.83 -1.34
N TYR A 52 -7.67 -11.26 -0.31
CA TYR A 52 -7.68 -11.82 1.05
C TYR A 52 -8.92 -11.34 1.79
N TRP A 53 -9.59 -12.23 2.50
CA TRP A 53 -10.71 -11.89 3.36
C TRP A 53 -10.48 -12.40 4.78
N LEU A 54 -10.91 -11.62 5.74
CA LEU A 54 -10.82 -11.93 7.17
C LEU A 54 -12.17 -11.65 7.83
N ARG A 55 -12.72 -12.67 8.45
CA ARG A 55 -13.96 -12.59 9.20
C ARG A 55 -13.65 -12.26 10.66
N LYS A 56 -14.24 -11.18 11.18
CA LYS A 56 -14.11 -10.78 12.57
C LYS A 56 -15.48 -10.64 13.21
N LYS A 57 -15.57 -11.02 14.47
CA LYS A 57 -16.74 -10.73 15.29
C LYS A 57 -16.48 -9.45 16.06
N LYS A 58 -17.37 -8.48 15.92
CA LYS A 58 -17.34 -7.21 16.62
C LYS A 58 -18.45 -7.17 17.64
N LYS A 59 -18.12 -6.84 18.88
CA LYS A 59 -19.11 -6.63 19.92
C LYS A 59 -19.64 -5.20 19.84
N GLU A 60 -20.97 -5.09 19.81
CA GLU A 60 -21.67 -3.80 19.85
C GLU A 60 -22.62 -3.77 21.03
N TYR A 61 -22.83 -2.58 21.58
CA TYR A 61 -23.82 -2.35 22.61
C TYR A 61 -25.01 -1.63 21.98
N LYS A 62 -26.22 -2.26 22.09
CA LYS A 62 -27.46 -1.67 21.62
C LYS A 62 -28.32 -1.33 22.83
N TYR A 63 -28.91 -0.13 22.86
CA TYR A 63 -29.84 0.25 23.89
C TYR A 63 -31.19 -0.39 23.63
N ASN A 64 -31.68 -1.19 24.61
CA ASN A 64 -33.01 -1.77 24.56
C ASN A 64 -33.96 -0.85 25.32
N ILE A 65 -34.88 -0.22 24.61
CA ILE A 65 -35.84 0.74 25.15
C ILE A 65 -36.78 0.05 26.14
N ASP A 66 -37.23 -1.16 25.85
CA ASP A 66 -38.20 -1.90 26.67
C ASP A 66 -37.63 -2.30 28.04
N LYS A 67 -36.37 -2.75 28.04
CA LYS A 67 -35.65 -3.15 29.25
C LYS A 67 -34.84 -2.01 29.88
N ARG A 68 -34.76 -0.85 29.23
CA ARG A 68 -33.99 0.31 29.67
C ARG A 68 -32.55 0.00 30.06
N GLN A 69 -31.90 -0.84 29.25
CA GLN A 69 -30.53 -1.26 29.49
C GLN A 69 -29.79 -1.46 28.15
N PHE A 70 -28.47 -1.44 28.23
CA PHE A 70 -27.64 -1.80 27.08
C PHE A 70 -27.53 -3.32 26.99
N GLU A 71 -27.69 -3.83 25.79
CA GLU A 71 -27.50 -5.24 25.48
C GLU A 71 -26.28 -5.40 24.60
N GLU A 72 -25.48 -6.42 24.90
CA GLU A 72 -24.35 -6.80 24.07
C GLU A 72 -24.85 -7.58 22.85
N ALA A 73 -24.47 -7.13 21.65
CA ALA A 73 -24.74 -7.81 20.40
C ALA A 73 -23.44 -8.11 19.68
N GLU A 74 -23.34 -9.27 19.06
CA GLU A 74 -22.21 -9.59 18.19
C GLU A 74 -22.59 -9.31 16.76
N GLU A 75 -21.75 -8.54 16.05
CA GLU A 75 -21.85 -8.30 14.62
C GLU A 75 -20.64 -8.91 13.93
N GLU A 76 -20.88 -9.58 12.81
CA GLU A 76 -19.83 -10.14 11.98
C GLU A 76 -19.40 -9.11 10.93
N VAL A 77 -18.09 -8.86 10.84
CA VAL A 77 -17.50 -7.95 9.87
C VAL A 77 -16.49 -8.72 9.05
N ILE A 78 -16.54 -8.53 7.73
CA ILE A 78 -15.55 -9.08 6.80
C ILE A 78 -14.66 -7.94 6.31
N ASN A 79 -13.36 -8.04 6.58
CA ASN A 79 -12.34 -7.15 6.04
C ASN A 79 -11.68 -7.81 4.85
N ILE A 80 -11.49 -7.05 3.79
CA ILE A 80 -10.85 -7.55 2.57
C ILE A 80 -9.65 -6.68 2.21
N ALA A 81 -8.67 -7.30 1.57
CA ALA A 81 -7.55 -6.61 0.95
C ALA A 81 -7.18 -7.31 -0.35
N GLU A 82 -7.15 -6.57 -1.43
CA GLU A 82 -6.60 -7.08 -2.69
C GLU A 82 -5.08 -7.09 -2.62
N PHE A 83 -4.47 -8.06 -3.30
CA PHE A 83 -3.02 -8.09 -3.43
C PHE A 83 -2.60 -8.63 -4.80
N GLU A 84 -1.40 -8.25 -5.21
CA GLU A 84 -0.77 -8.73 -6.41
C GLU A 84 0.64 -9.21 -6.11
N ILE A 85 1.05 -10.30 -6.76
CA ILE A 85 2.41 -10.81 -6.71
C ILE A 85 2.95 -10.77 -8.13
N GLN A 86 4.10 -10.11 -8.31
CA GLN A 86 4.81 -10.02 -9.59
C GLN A 86 6.21 -10.59 -9.40
N MET A 87 6.42 -11.83 -9.85
CA MET A 87 7.71 -12.52 -9.65
C MET A 87 8.84 -11.92 -10.48
N ASP A 88 8.52 -11.42 -11.68
CA ASP A 88 9.50 -10.73 -12.54
C ASP A 88 10.11 -9.49 -11.87
N LYS A 89 9.34 -8.83 -11.02
CA LYS A 89 9.77 -7.64 -10.25
C LYS A 89 10.10 -7.96 -8.80
N THR A 90 9.94 -9.20 -8.37
CA THR A 90 10.12 -9.64 -6.99
C THR A 90 9.32 -8.78 -6.00
N LYS A 91 8.06 -8.49 -6.33
CA LYS A 91 7.21 -7.61 -5.52
C LYS A 91 5.90 -8.27 -5.14
N LEU A 92 5.50 -8.01 -3.89
CA LEU A 92 4.14 -8.19 -3.40
C LEU A 92 3.57 -6.80 -3.14
N ILE A 93 2.37 -6.54 -3.68
CA ILE A 93 1.63 -5.31 -3.44
C ILE A 93 0.38 -5.66 -2.68
N VAL A 94 0.15 -4.97 -1.58
CA VAL A 94 -1.09 -5.11 -0.81
C VAL A 94 -1.86 -3.80 -0.85
N PHE A 95 -3.13 -3.87 -1.27
CA PHE A 95 -4.07 -2.75 -1.23
C PHE A 95 -4.90 -2.86 0.05
N GLY A 96 -4.37 -2.34 1.13
CA GLY A 96 -4.98 -2.41 2.44
C GLY A 96 -4.06 -1.88 3.53
N ASN A 97 -4.46 -2.06 4.77
CA ASN A 97 -3.64 -1.64 5.90
C ASN A 97 -2.52 -2.65 6.21
N LYS A 98 -1.56 -2.21 7.02
CA LYS A 98 -0.41 -3.03 7.41
C LYS A 98 -0.83 -4.33 8.14
N GLN A 99 -1.89 -4.26 8.91
CA GLN A 99 -2.38 -5.42 9.68
C GLN A 99 -2.87 -6.53 8.75
N LEU A 100 -3.66 -6.19 7.72
CA LEU A 100 -4.09 -7.16 6.71
C LEU A 100 -2.92 -7.65 5.87
N ALA A 101 -1.98 -6.78 5.53
CA ALA A 101 -0.77 -7.17 4.80
C ALA A 101 0.03 -8.23 5.56
N GLN A 102 0.24 -8.05 6.86
CA GLN A 102 0.94 -9.03 7.69
C GLN A 102 0.22 -10.37 7.75
N ARG A 103 -1.11 -10.37 7.78
CA ARG A 103 -1.90 -11.60 7.73
C ARG A 103 -1.77 -12.34 6.40
N ILE A 104 -1.75 -11.60 5.29
CA ILE A 104 -1.52 -12.16 3.96
C ILE A 104 -0.14 -12.83 3.89
N ILE A 105 0.89 -12.14 4.36
CA ILE A 105 2.27 -12.64 4.38
C ILE A 105 2.36 -13.91 5.22
N THR A 106 1.77 -13.92 6.39
CA THR A 106 1.75 -15.08 7.29
C THR A 106 1.04 -16.27 6.63
N LEU A 107 -0.12 -16.03 6.01
CA LEU A 107 -0.88 -17.09 5.36
C LEU A 107 -0.14 -17.69 4.18
N ILE A 108 0.47 -16.87 3.34
CA ILE A 108 1.32 -17.34 2.22
C ILE A 108 2.49 -18.16 2.75
N GLY A 109 3.10 -17.73 3.85
CA GLY A 109 4.18 -18.49 4.49
C GLY A 109 3.75 -19.87 4.96
N ILE A 110 2.59 -19.96 5.58
CA ILE A 110 2.03 -21.24 6.06
C ILE A 110 1.71 -22.16 4.88
N ILE A 111 0.98 -21.66 3.88
CA ILE A 111 0.56 -22.45 2.72
C ILE A 111 1.78 -22.99 1.95
N SER A 112 2.75 -22.14 1.69
CA SER A 112 3.92 -22.45 0.89
C SER A 112 5.06 -23.10 1.67
N LYS A 113 4.91 -23.30 2.98
CA LYS A 113 5.97 -23.78 3.88
C LYS A 113 7.24 -22.92 3.75
N ASN A 114 7.04 -21.62 3.81
CA ASN A 114 8.09 -20.60 3.71
C ASN A 114 8.89 -20.66 2.40
N ALA A 115 8.20 -20.90 1.29
CA ALA A 115 8.81 -20.88 -0.04
C ALA A 115 9.27 -19.49 -0.45
N TYR A 116 8.80 -18.43 0.24
CA TYR A 116 9.12 -17.05 -0.07
C TYR A 116 9.68 -16.32 1.14
N THR A 117 10.61 -15.41 0.89
CA THR A 117 11.05 -14.41 1.87
C THR A 117 10.38 -13.09 1.52
N VAL A 118 9.66 -12.51 2.48
CA VAL A 118 8.96 -11.24 2.31
C VAL A 118 9.54 -10.22 3.28
N SER A 119 9.97 -9.09 2.76
CA SER A 119 10.51 -7.99 3.55
C SER A 119 9.95 -6.65 3.12
N GLU A 120 10.00 -5.67 4.03
CA GLU A 120 9.54 -4.33 3.72
C GLU A 120 10.39 -3.70 2.60
N TYR A 121 9.72 -3.05 1.66
CA TYR A 121 10.36 -2.27 0.62
C TYR A 121 10.58 -0.84 1.13
N VAL A 122 11.84 -0.41 1.16
CA VAL A 122 12.19 0.96 1.54
C VAL A 122 12.32 1.79 0.27
N ILE A 123 11.57 2.87 0.20
CA ILE A 123 11.59 3.76 -0.97
C ILE A 123 12.79 4.71 -0.84
N ASP A 124 13.63 4.73 -1.87
CA ASP A 124 14.71 5.70 -1.98
C ASP A 124 14.14 7.04 -2.44
N ILE A 125 14.01 7.97 -1.51
CA ILE A 125 13.43 9.31 -1.78
C ILE A 125 14.28 10.09 -2.78
N ASN A 126 15.61 9.98 -2.74
CA ASN A 126 16.49 10.66 -3.70
C ASN A 126 16.17 10.21 -5.13
N MET A 127 16.09 8.91 -5.35
CA MET A 127 15.78 8.34 -6.66
C MET A 127 14.37 8.71 -7.11
N LEU A 128 13.40 8.67 -6.18
CA LEU A 128 12.01 9.04 -6.44
C LEU A 128 11.92 10.51 -6.90
N VAL A 129 12.52 11.43 -6.16
CA VAL A 129 12.52 12.86 -6.50
C VAL A 129 13.18 13.11 -7.86
N ASN A 130 14.32 12.46 -8.13
CA ASN A 130 14.98 12.57 -9.43
C ASN A 130 14.08 12.12 -10.59
N ARG A 131 13.40 11.00 -10.43
CA ARG A 131 12.49 10.48 -11.45
C ARG A 131 11.28 11.37 -11.67
N ILE A 132 10.67 11.84 -10.59
CA ILE A 132 9.52 12.74 -10.63
C ILE A 132 9.88 14.05 -11.32
N CYS A 133 11.03 14.64 -10.97
CA CYS A 133 11.46 15.91 -11.53
C CYS A 133 11.80 15.83 -13.03
N LYS A 134 12.15 14.65 -13.53
CA LYS A 134 12.40 14.41 -14.96
C LYS A 134 11.15 14.07 -15.75
N ASP A 135 10.02 13.82 -15.09
CA ASP A 135 8.79 13.39 -15.72
C ASP A 135 7.84 14.56 -15.90
N ASN A 136 7.67 15.02 -17.14
CA ASN A 136 6.79 16.13 -17.46
C ASN A 136 5.29 15.81 -17.25
N ASN A 137 4.96 14.55 -17.07
CA ASN A 137 3.58 14.09 -16.81
C ASN A 137 3.21 14.10 -15.34
N ILE A 138 4.14 14.48 -14.46
CA ILE A 138 3.90 14.52 -13.01
C ILE A 138 3.83 15.97 -12.53
N GLU A 139 2.83 16.24 -11.71
CA GLU A 139 2.64 17.53 -11.04
C GLU A 139 2.85 17.33 -9.54
N LEU A 140 3.88 17.99 -9.00
CA LEU A 140 4.14 17.99 -7.56
C LEU A 140 3.12 18.86 -6.84
N LEU A 141 2.53 18.34 -5.77
CA LEU A 141 1.49 19.00 -5.00
C LEU A 141 2.00 19.54 -3.68
N LYS A 142 2.62 18.70 -2.88
CA LYS A 142 3.10 19.08 -1.55
C LYS A 142 4.16 18.10 -1.04
N MET A 143 4.91 18.53 -0.04
CA MET A 143 5.87 17.67 0.67
C MET A 143 5.88 18.01 2.16
N LYS A 144 6.26 17.04 2.96
CA LYS A 144 6.55 17.22 4.38
C LYS A 144 8.04 17.10 4.59
N LEU A 145 8.61 18.12 5.24
CA LEU A 145 10.02 18.17 5.59
C LEU A 145 10.18 18.01 7.09
N VAL A 146 11.23 17.32 7.49
CA VAL A 146 11.61 17.18 8.91
C VAL A 146 13.06 17.62 9.11
N ASP A 147 13.36 18.02 10.33
CA ASP A 147 14.72 18.37 10.76
C ASP A 147 15.36 19.50 9.95
N ILE A 148 14.56 20.47 9.56
CA ILE A 148 15.07 21.69 8.91
C ILE A 148 15.68 22.60 9.97
N THR A 149 16.95 22.92 9.81
CA THR A 149 17.64 23.86 10.69
C THR A 149 17.27 25.29 10.33
N ILE A 150 16.57 25.99 11.21
CA ILE A 150 16.27 27.41 11.06
C ILE A 150 17.38 28.23 11.70
N ASP A 151 17.84 27.84 12.89
CA ASP A 151 18.90 28.47 13.64
C ASP A 151 19.66 27.40 14.41
N LYS A 152 20.80 27.75 14.97
CA LYS A 152 21.63 26.81 15.71
C LYS A 152 20.84 26.13 16.83
N GLY A 153 20.71 24.80 16.71
CA GLY A 153 19.98 23.97 17.67
C GLY A 153 18.46 24.02 17.52
N LEU A 154 17.93 24.73 16.54
CA LEU A 154 16.48 24.81 16.29
C LEU A 154 16.12 24.05 15.03
N LEU A 155 15.49 22.88 15.20
CA LEU A 155 14.99 22.04 14.14
C LEU A 155 13.48 22.20 14.04
N VAL A 156 12.96 22.27 12.81
CA VAL A 156 11.53 22.37 12.57
C VAL A 156 11.07 21.34 11.55
N ASN A 157 9.82 20.94 11.67
CA ASN A 157 9.10 20.16 10.68
C ASN A 157 8.08 21.09 10.01
N CYS A 158 7.95 20.99 8.70
CA CYS A 158 7.01 21.82 7.97
C CYS A 158 6.39 21.12 6.78
N ASN A 159 5.20 21.59 6.40
CA ASN A 159 4.54 21.20 5.18
C ASN A 159 4.73 22.30 4.13
N VAL A 160 5.11 21.90 2.93
CA VAL A 160 5.34 22.82 1.82
C VAL A 160 4.32 22.57 0.73
N ASN A 161 3.57 23.60 0.35
CA ASN A 161 2.66 23.56 -0.77
C ASN A 161 3.45 23.88 -2.05
N LEU A 162 3.64 22.89 -2.91
CA LEU A 162 4.42 23.04 -4.13
C LEU A 162 3.59 23.55 -5.31
N LEU A 163 2.27 23.46 -5.26
CA LEU A 163 1.38 23.98 -6.31
C LEU A 163 1.52 25.48 -6.51
N SER A 164 1.75 26.22 -5.43
CA SER A 164 1.85 27.66 -5.46
C SER A 164 3.25 28.18 -5.81
N GLN A 165 4.21 27.28 -6.07
CA GLN A 165 5.60 27.65 -6.34
C GLN A 165 5.88 27.66 -7.84
N ASN A 166 6.76 28.60 -8.28
CA ASN A 166 7.16 28.69 -9.68
C ASN A 166 8.10 27.55 -10.10
N ASN A 167 8.96 27.09 -9.17
CA ASN A 167 9.96 26.04 -9.43
C ASN A 167 9.83 24.92 -8.39
N PRO A 168 8.73 24.12 -8.41
CA PRO A 168 8.51 23.08 -7.39
C PRO A 168 9.59 21.99 -7.41
N THR A 169 10.12 21.67 -8.59
CA THR A 169 11.17 20.65 -8.72
C THR A 169 12.48 21.07 -8.07
N ASP A 170 12.87 22.34 -8.22
CA ASP A 170 14.08 22.87 -7.58
C ASP A 170 13.97 22.85 -6.05
N ILE A 171 12.79 23.18 -5.54
CA ILE A 171 12.52 23.15 -4.09
C ILE A 171 12.62 21.72 -3.57
N ALA A 172 12.01 20.76 -4.27
CA ALA A 172 12.09 19.35 -3.89
C ALA A 172 13.53 18.83 -3.89
N HIS A 173 14.33 19.19 -4.89
CA HIS A 173 15.76 18.81 -4.95
C HIS A 173 16.56 19.43 -3.80
N ARG A 174 16.31 20.70 -3.48
CA ARG A 174 17.03 21.40 -2.42
C ARG A 174 16.88 20.76 -1.07
N TYR A 175 15.68 20.23 -0.77
CA TYR A 175 15.36 19.66 0.54
C TYR A 175 15.22 18.14 0.52
N VAL A 176 15.74 17.48 -0.51
CA VAL A 176 15.55 16.03 -0.71
C VAL A 176 15.95 15.18 0.49
N GLY A 177 17.01 15.57 1.22
CA GLY A 177 17.45 14.86 2.42
C GLY A 177 16.52 14.98 3.62
N ASN A 178 15.56 15.92 3.58
CA ASN A 178 14.62 16.18 4.67
C ASN A 178 13.18 15.74 4.34
N ILE A 179 12.93 15.28 3.12
CA ILE A 179 11.60 14.85 2.68
C ILE A 179 11.23 13.51 3.33
N VAL A 180 10.10 13.46 4.02
CA VAL A 180 9.52 12.24 4.58
C VAL A 180 8.18 11.88 3.97
N VAL A 181 7.50 12.81 3.33
CA VAL A 181 6.24 12.59 2.60
C VAL A 181 6.24 13.45 1.34
N LEU A 182 5.83 12.87 0.23
CA LEU A 182 5.72 13.56 -1.05
C LEU A 182 4.39 13.23 -1.69
N SER A 183 3.63 14.26 -2.10
CA SER A 183 2.36 14.11 -2.79
C SER A 183 2.45 14.70 -4.20
N PHE A 184 1.91 13.95 -5.15
CA PHE A 184 1.89 14.34 -6.56
C PHE A 184 0.71 13.68 -7.26
N LYS A 185 0.49 14.07 -8.51
CA LYS A 185 -0.44 13.39 -9.39
C LYS A 185 0.13 13.29 -10.80
N PHE A 186 -0.30 12.28 -11.54
CA PHE A 186 -0.07 12.22 -12.98
C PHE A 186 -1.09 13.13 -13.67
N LYS A 187 -0.64 13.92 -14.64
CA LYS A 187 -1.50 14.97 -15.24
C LYS A 187 -2.81 14.46 -15.83
N ASN A 188 -2.82 13.22 -16.32
CA ASN A 188 -4.00 12.61 -16.93
C ASN A 188 -4.86 11.77 -15.97
N ILE A 189 -4.43 11.66 -14.72
CA ILE A 189 -5.09 10.86 -13.69
C ILE A 189 -5.38 11.75 -12.49
N HIS A 190 -6.64 11.81 -12.06
CA HIS A 190 -7.05 12.71 -10.98
C HIS A 190 -6.68 12.22 -9.57
N THR A 191 -6.17 11.02 -9.45
CA THR A 191 -5.78 10.47 -8.15
C THR A 191 -4.52 11.14 -7.62
N VAL A 192 -4.58 11.59 -6.37
CA VAL A 192 -3.40 12.07 -5.64
C VAL A 192 -2.66 10.87 -5.08
N VAL A 193 -1.37 10.81 -5.38
CA VAL A 193 -0.45 9.79 -4.86
C VAL A 193 0.38 10.41 -3.75
N THR A 194 0.33 9.84 -2.55
CA THR A 194 1.15 10.28 -1.42
C THR A 194 2.08 9.15 -1.02
N ILE A 195 3.38 9.40 -1.09
CA ILE A 195 4.41 8.42 -0.78
C ILE A 195 5.14 8.83 0.48
N TYR A 196 5.21 7.90 1.42
CA TYR A 196 5.92 8.03 2.69
C TYR A 196 7.28 7.35 2.59
N LYS A 197 8.27 7.94 3.21
CA LYS A 197 9.64 7.38 3.25
C LYS A 197 9.67 5.94 3.78
N ASN A 198 8.74 5.58 4.67
CA ASN A 198 8.65 4.23 5.23
C ASN A 198 8.06 3.18 4.29
N GLY A 199 7.77 3.53 3.03
CA GLY A 199 7.24 2.61 2.03
C GLY A 199 5.72 2.63 1.86
N LYS A 200 4.99 3.32 2.72
CA LYS A 200 3.54 3.45 2.61
C LYS A 200 3.17 4.36 1.45
N ILE A 201 2.20 3.97 0.66
CA ILE A 201 1.62 4.76 -0.42
C ILE A 201 0.13 4.91 -0.15
N VAL A 202 -0.37 6.14 -0.20
CA VAL A 202 -1.80 6.43 -0.04
C VAL A 202 -2.31 7.03 -1.34
N LEU A 203 -3.37 6.45 -1.86
CA LEU A 203 -4.03 6.89 -3.07
C LEU A 203 -5.37 7.50 -2.70
N SER A 204 -5.67 8.68 -3.21
CA SER A 204 -7.02 9.25 -3.12
C SER A 204 -7.96 8.44 -4.02
N LYS A 205 -9.22 8.82 -4.10
CA LYS A 205 -10.22 8.09 -4.91
C LYS A 205 -9.67 7.74 -6.30
N ILE A 206 -9.72 6.45 -6.63
CA ILE A 206 -9.26 5.91 -7.91
C ILE A 206 -10.49 5.61 -8.77
N ASN A 207 -10.50 6.10 -10.02
CA ASN A 207 -11.45 5.65 -11.01
C ASN A 207 -11.01 4.27 -11.53
N ASP A 208 -11.93 3.35 -11.65
CA ASP A 208 -11.63 1.98 -12.09
C ASP A 208 -10.93 1.93 -13.44
N ASP A 209 -11.28 2.84 -14.35
CA ASP A 209 -10.67 2.93 -15.68
C ASP A 209 -9.19 3.34 -15.63
N ASP A 210 -8.77 4.06 -14.60
CA ASP A 210 -7.40 4.57 -14.44
C ASP A 210 -6.52 3.66 -13.60
N ARG A 211 -7.09 2.70 -12.90
CA ARG A 211 -6.40 1.91 -11.87
C ARG A 211 -5.14 1.21 -12.40
N GLU A 212 -5.25 0.51 -13.51
CA GLU A 212 -4.15 -0.26 -14.08
C GLU A 212 -2.99 0.65 -14.52
N GLU A 213 -3.32 1.74 -15.20
CA GLU A 213 -2.34 2.73 -15.63
C GLU A 213 -1.66 3.42 -14.45
N LEU A 214 -2.45 3.79 -13.43
CA LEU A 214 -1.94 4.42 -12.20
C LEU A 214 -0.92 3.52 -11.49
N ILE A 215 -1.26 2.26 -11.28
CA ILE A 215 -0.37 1.29 -10.62
C ILE A 215 0.91 1.10 -11.42
N ARG A 216 0.81 0.95 -12.73
CA ARG A 216 1.96 0.82 -13.63
C ARG A 216 2.88 2.05 -13.54
N ASN A 217 2.32 3.26 -13.53
CA ASN A 217 3.07 4.50 -13.40
C ASN A 217 3.74 4.62 -12.03
N ILE A 218 3.06 4.25 -10.96
CA ILE A 218 3.65 4.24 -9.61
C ILE A 218 4.84 3.28 -9.58
N TYR A 219 4.70 2.07 -10.10
CA TYR A 219 5.80 1.11 -10.17
C TYR A 219 7.01 1.66 -10.89
N ARG A 220 6.78 2.33 -12.02
CA ARG A 220 7.84 2.91 -12.82
C ARG A 220 8.70 3.92 -12.05
N ILE A 221 8.09 4.68 -11.15
CA ILE A 221 8.82 5.72 -10.40
C ILE A 221 9.38 5.24 -9.07
N VAL A 222 8.83 4.19 -8.44
CA VAL A 222 9.32 3.71 -7.13
C VAL A 222 10.33 2.57 -7.23
N ASN A 223 10.41 1.91 -8.37
CA ASN A 223 11.36 0.81 -8.58
C ASN A 223 12.70 1.30 -9.13
#